data_44bb9722a5d38345e530bda5b0ff6518
#
_entry.id   44bb9722a5d38345e530bda5b0ff6518
#
_cell.length_a   1.000
_cell.length_b   1.000
_cell.length_c   1.000
_cell.angle_alpha   90.00
_cell.angle_beta   90.00
_cell.angle_gamma   90.00
#
_symmetry.space_group_name_H-M   'P 1'
#
loop_
_entity.id
_entity.type
_entity.pdbx_description
1 polymer ?
#
loop_
_entity_poly.entity_id
_entity_poly.type
_entity_poly.pdbx_seq_one_letter_code
_entity_poly.pdbx_strand_id
1 'polypeptide(L)'
;MNAEGAGKLQTRFRRVVKPVSNRLWHFDLEGFDRLPESGPAILCPNHVSFLDSAFLMLHVPRNISFVGKAEYMDSWKTKFIFPAMGMIPIDRGGGDKSQAALDTAERVLRRGELFGIFPEGTRSRDGFLYKGRTGAARLAMKVGCPIFPVGVIGTREIQPPDAKMPKIRKDCTIKIGRPIKVERYRDRADDHRVLRQITDELMFEIRELTGQDYRNVYAGKSADAEPLPVAARVAHVGDEQQMIHEMAGAAAS
;
A
#
# COMPACT_ATOMS: atom_id res chain seq x y z
N MET A 1 -15.60 15.99 14.09
CA MET A 1 -16.34 14.70 14.00
C MET A 1 -15.51 13.68 14.76
N ASN A 2 -16.03 13.13 15.86
CA ASN A 2 -15.27 12.23 16.73
C ASN A 2 -15.01 10.90 16.00
N ALA A 3 -13.78 10.39 16.14
CA ALA A 3 -13.32 9.16 15.47
C ALA A 3 -14.21 7.91 15.69
N GLU A 4 -14.97 7.87 16.78
CA GLU A 4 -15.94 6.81 17.06
C GLU A 4 -17.10 6.71 16.08
N GLY A 5 -17.49 7.81 15.44
CA GLY A 5 -18.53 7.82 14.41
C GLY A 5 -18.08 7.27 13.06
N ALA A 6 -16.80 7.40 12.73
CA ALA A 6 -16.26 6.98 11.45
C ALA A 6 -16.33 5.45 11.24
N GLY A 7 -16.08 4.66 12.28
CA GLY A 7 -16.11 3.20 12.18
C GLY A 7 -17.50 2.63 11.87
N LYS A 8 -18.56 3.16 12.49
CA LYS A 8 -19.94 2.74 12.22
C LYS A 8 -20.39 3.16 10.81
N LEU A 9 -19.95 4.33 10.36
CA LEU A 9 -20.26 4.86 9.05
C LEU A 9 -19.59 4.02 7.95
N GLN A 10 -18.33 3.64 8.11
CA GLN A 10 -17.61 2.78 7.17
C GLN A 10 -18.28 1.39 7.06
N THR A 11 -18.72 0.80 8.17
CA THR A 11 -19.41 -0.49 8.17
C THR A 11 -20.75 -0.42 7.40
N ARG A 12 -21.52 0.66 7.59
CA ARG A 12 -22.77 0.89 6.84
C ARG A 12 -22.49 1.12 5.36
N PHE A 13 -21.52 1.96 5.04
CA PHE A 13 -21.11 2.26 3.68
C PHE A 13 -20.68 0.97 2.94
N ARG A 14 -19.83 0.14 3.56
CA ARG A 14 -19.38 -1.14 3.02
C ARG A 14 -20.56 -2.07 2.73
N ARG A 15 -21.53 -2.17 3.64
CA ARG A 15 -22.72 -3.05 3.47
C ARG A 15 -23.52 -2.69 2.22
N VAL A 16 -23.61 -1.40 1.88
CA VAL A 16 -24.35 -0.90 0.71
C VAL A 16 -23.50 -0.95 -0.56
N VAL A 17 -22.24 -0.52 -0.49
CA VAL A 17 -21.40 -0.32 -1.68
C VAL A 17 -20.76 -1.61 -2.16
N LYS A 18 -20.38 -2.53 -1.26
CA LYS A 18 -19.72 -3.79 -1.64
C LYS A 18 -20.56 -4.65 -2.61
N PRO A 19 -21.86 -4.87 -2.42
CA PRO A 19 -22.67 -5.63 -3.40
C PRO A 19 -22.69 -4.97 -4.78
N VAL A 20 -22.78 -3.64 -4.84
CA VAL A 20 -22.75 -2.89 -6.10
C VAL A 20 -21.37 -3.02 -6.76
N SER A 21 -20.29 -2.87 -5.99
CA SER A 21 -18.93 -3.05 -6.45
C SER A 21 -18.71 -4.45 -7.05
N ASN A 22 -19.16 -5.50 -6.36
CA ASN A 22 -19.03 -6.88 -6.83
C ASN A 22 -19.85 -7.19 -8.10
N ARG A 23 -20.84 -6.37 -8.42
CA ARG A 23 -21.57 -6.49 -9.69
C ARG A 23 -20.88 -5.74 -10.84
N LEU A 24 -20.11 -4.71 -10.52
CA LEU A 24 -19.38 -3.90 -11.50
C LEU A 24 -18.02 -4.48 -11.86
N TRP A 25 -17.35 -5.14 -10.90
CA TRP A 25 -16.02 -5.73 -11.04
C TRP A 25 -15.97 -7.14 -10.45
N HIS A 26 -15.09 -7.96 -11.00
CA HIS A 26 -14.80 -9.28 -10.43
C HIS A 26 -13.64 -9.15 -9.45
N PHE A 27 -13.83 -9.66 -8.24
CA PHE A 27 -12.81 -9.63 -7.20
C PHE A 27 -12.32 -11.04 -6.88
N ASP A 28 -11.01 -11.22 -6.97
CA ASP A 28 -10.31 -12.39 -6.44
C ASP A 28 -9.59 -11.97 -5.15
N LEU A 29 -9.88 -12.66 -4.05
CA LEU A 29 -9.47 -12.29 -2.70
C LEU A 29 -8.68 -13.42 -2.05
N GLU A 30 -7.37 -13.22 -1.85
CA GLU A 30 -6.49 -14.24 -1.28
C GLU A 30 -5.91 -13.80 0.08
N GLY A 31 -5.80 -14.73 1.03
CA GLY A 31 -5.10 -14.55 2.30
C GLY A 31 -5.78 -13.65 3.32
N PHE A 32 -7.05 -13.33 3.16
CA PHE A 32 -7.82 -12.50 4.10
C PHE A 32 -8.00 -13.16 5.47
N ASP A 33 -7.90 -14.48 5.55
CA ASP A 33 -7.88 -15.30 6.76
C ASP A 33 -6.66 -15.03 7.65
N ARG A 34 -5.58 -14.46 7.08
CA ARG A 34 -4.37 -14.08 7.80
C ARG A 34 -4.54 -12.83 8.66
N LEU A 35 -5.55 -12.01 8.36
CA LEU A 35 -5.79 -10.77 9.09
C LEU A 35 -6.28 -11.07 10.52
N PRO A 36 -5.76 -10.39 11.55
CA PRO A 36 -6.19 -10.62 12.92
C PRO A 36 -7.65 -10.18 13.11
N GLU A 37 -8.44 -10.96 13.84
CA GLU A 37 -9.82 -10.63 14.17
C GLU A 37 -9.93 -9.37 15.03
N SER A 38 -8.92 -9.10 15.86
CA SER A 38 -8.82 -7.93 16.74
C SER A 38 -7.38 -7.44 16.88
N GLY A 39 -7.20 -6.28 17.51
CA GLY A 39 -5.90 -5.66 17.70
C GLY A 39 -5.38 -4.87 16.48
N PRO A 40 -4.30 -4.10 16.66
CA PRO A 40 -3.75 -3.25 15.63
C PRO A 40 -3.00 -4.06 14.57
N ALA A 41 -3.09 -3.62 13.31
CA ALA A 41 -2.23 -4.09 12.23
C ALA A 41 -2.12 -3.04 11.14
N ILE A 42 -0.99 -3.03 10.44
CA ILE A 42 -0.72 -2.13 9.32
C ILE A 42 -0.83 -2.94 8.03
N LEU A 43 -1.67 -2.50 7.09
CA LEU A 43 -1.75 -3.05 5.75
C LEU A 43 -0.98 -2.15 4.78
N CYS A 44 -0.03 -2.72 4.07
CA CYS A 44 0.85 -1.99 3.16
C CYS A 44 0.66 -2.47 1.71
N PRO A 45 -0.24 -1.85 0.94
CA PRO A 45 -0.43 -2.17 -0.46
C PRO A 45 0.56 -1.42 -1.38
N ASN A 46 0.81 -1.97 -2.59
CA ASN A 46 1.30 -1.19 -3.72
C ASN A 46 0.29 -0.10 -4.10
N HIS A 47 0.72 0.93 -4.84
CA HIS A 47 -0.15 2.06 -5.15
C HIS A 47 -0.10 2.44 -6.63
N VAL A 48 -1.09 2.01 -7.41
CA VAL A 48 -1.17 2.25 -8.86
C VAL A 48 -2.45 2.99 -9.27
N SER A 49 -3.47 3.01 -8.40
CA SER A 49 -4.76 3.65 -8.67
C SER A 49 -5.34 4.29 -7.42
N PHE A 50 -6.25 5.24 -7.60
CA PHE A 50 -7.08 5.75 -6.52
C PHE A 50 -7.98 4.65 -5.91
N LEU A 51 -8.36 3.66 -6.73
CA LEU A 51 -9.23 2.56 -6.32
C LEU A 51 -8.57 1.58 -5.36
N ASP A 52 -7.24 1.58 -5.21
CA ASP A 52 -6.53 0.63 -4.33
C ASP A 52 -7.05 0.71 -2.89
N SER A 53 -7.11 1.92 -2.32
CA SER A 53 -7.64 2.12 -0.97
C SER A 53 -9.15 1.86 -0.89
N ALA A 54 -9.90 2.24 -1.92
CA ALA A 54 -11.35 2.04 -1.96
C ALA A 54 -11.72 0.56 -1.95
N PHE A 55 -11.06 -0.24 -2.78
CA PHE A 55 -11.33 -1.68 -2.85
C PHE A 55 -10.87 -2.43 -1.60
N LEU A 56 -9.73 -2.03 -1.00
CA LEU A 56 -9.33 -2.56 0.30
C LEU A 56 -10.36 -2.27 1.39
N MET A 57 -10.85 -1.02 1.49
CA MET A 57 -11.86 -0.64 2.47
C MET A 57 -13.20 -1.40 2.29
N LEU A 58 -13.53 -1.78 1.06
CA LEU A 58 -14.75 -2.55 0.78
C LEU A 58 -14.61 -4.04 1.16
N HIS A 59 -13.42 -4.63 1.02
CA HIS A 59 -13.24 -6.08 1.14
C HIS A 59 -12.59 -6.53 2.44
N VAL A 60 -11.75 -5.70 3.08
CA VAL A 60 -11.20 -6.01 4.40
C VAL A 60 -12.34 -6.16 5.42
N PRO A 61 -12.39 -7.26 6.20
CA PRO A 61 -13.54 -7.57 7.08
C PRO A 61 -13.69 -6.58 8.24
N ARG A 62 -12.60 -5.92 8.62
CA ARG A 62 -12.54 -4.91 9.68
C ARG A 62 -12.50 -3.49 9.09
N ASN A 63 -12.81 -2.51 9.93
CA ASN A 63 -12.61 -1.11 9.55
C ASN A 63 -11.11 -0.80 9.43
N ILE A 64 -10.75 -0.15 8.34
CA ILE A 64 -9.39 0.26 8.04
C ILE A 64 -9.37 1.75 7.72
N SER A 65 -8.42 2.48 8.29
CA SER A 65 -8.23 3.90 8.02
C SER A 65 -7.02 4.13 7.13
N PHE A 66 -7.12 5.10 6.23
CA PHE A 66 -6.02 5.59 5.40
C PHE A 66 -5.86 7.09 5.59
N VAL A 67 -4.65 7.60 5.38
CA VAL A 67 -4.47 9.06 5.26
C VAL A 67 -4.61 9.48 3.80
N GLY A 68 -5.38 10.52 3.57
CA GLY A 68 -5.59 11.13 2.27
C GLY A 68 -5.23 12.62 2.27
N LYS A 69 -4.96 13.19 1.08
CA LYS A 69 -4.77 14.63 0.95
C LYS A 69 -6.08 15.36 1.35
N ALA A 70 -5.96 16.39 2.18
CA ALA A 70 -7.09 17.22 2.60
C ALA A 70 -7.83 17.83 1.39
N GLU A 71 -7.08 18.24 0.35
CA GLU A 71 -7.63 18.81 -0.89
C GLU A 71 -8.69 17.92 -1.57
N TYR A 72 -8.60 16.59 -1.41
CA TYR A 72 -9.62 15.69 -1.94
C TYR A 72 -10.97 15.78 -1.19
N MET A 73 -10.99 16.40 -0.02
CA MET A 73 -12.19 16.58 0.80
C MET A 73 -12.84 17.95 0.66
N ASP A 74 -12.25 18.87 -0.12
CA ASP A 74 -12.76 20.24 -0.32
C ASP A 74 -14.00 20.28 -1.22
N SER A 75 -14.23 19.23 -2.02
CA SER A 75 -15.45 19.11 -2.82
C SER A 75 -16.63 18.67 -1.96
N TRP A 76 -17.80 19.31 -2.13
CA TRP A 76 -19.03 18.95 -1.43
C TRP A 76 -19.43 17.47 -1.61
N LYS A 77 -19.08 16.84 -2.76
CA LYS A 77 -19.33 15.43 -3.07
C LYS A 77 -18.43 14.49 -2.26
N THR A 78 -17.19 14.86 -2.06
CA THR A 78 -16.18 14.01 -1.43
C THR A 78 -16.10 14.20 0.08
N LYS A 79 -16.53 15.35 0.58
CA LYS A 79 -16.54 15.72 2.01
C LYS A 79 -17.24 14.69 2.92
N PHE A 80 -18.26 14.01 2.41
CA PHE A 80 -19.00 12.99 3.16
C PHE A 80 -18.53 11.58 2.83
N ILE A 81 -18.12 11.32 1.59
CA ILE A 81 -17.74 9.98 1.11
C ILE A 81 -16.41 9.54 1.71
N PHE A 82 -15.38 10.39 1.69
CA PHE A 82 -14.05 10.00 2.16
C PHE A 82 -13.98 9.70 3.66
N PRO A 83 -14.57 10.48 4.56
CA PRO A 83 -14.66 10.09 5.97
C PRO A 83 -15.47 8.81 6.18
N ALA A 84 -16.54 8.59 5.40
CA ALA A 84 -17.32 7.36 5.43
C ALA A 84 -16.50 6.14 4.99
N MET A 85 -15.52 6.34 4.13
CA MET A 85 -14.56 5.33 3.70
C MET A 85 -13.38 5.15 4.67
N GLY A 86 -13.31 5.88 5.80
CA GLY A 86 -12.19 5.80 6.75
C GLY A 86 -10.96 6.60 6.33
N MET A 87 -11.08 7.50 5.35
CA MET A 87 -9.98 8.39 4.98
C MET A 87 -9.87 9.54 5.97
N ILE A 88 -8.68 9.71 6.54
CA ILE A 88 -8.34 10.78 7.47
C ILE A 88 -7.61 11.87 6.68
N PRO A 89 -8.17 13.11 6.64
CA PRO A 89 -7.54 14.21 5.91
C PRO A 89 -6.24 14.63 6.58
N ILE A 90 -5.18 14.75 5.78
CA ILE A 90 -3.91 15.32 6.23
C ILE A 90 -3.42 16.29 5.17
N ASP A 91 -3.01 17.44 5.64
CA ASP A 91 -2.33 18.41 4.81
C ASP A 91 -0.89 17.94 4.54
N ARG A 92 -0.52 17.73 3.27
CA ARG A 92 0.75 17.11 2.84
C ARG A 92 1.74 18.15 2.33
N GLY A 93 2.07 19.17 3.11
CA GLY A 93 3.05 20.19 2.73
C GLY A 93 4.22 20.29 3.71
N GLY A 94 5.32 19.55 3.49
CA GLY A 94 6.56 19.67 4.27
C GLY A 94 6.76 18.63 5.39
N GLY A 95 7.95 18.60 6.00
CA GLY A 95 8.41 17.58 6.96
C GLY A 95 7.51 17.36 8.17
N ASP A 96 6.97 18.42 8.78
CA ASP A 96 6.09 18.34 9.94
C ASP A 96 4.76 17.64 9.65
N LYS A 97 4.30 17.68 8.40
CA LYS A 97 3.04 17.08 7.97
C LYS A 97 3.13 15.57 7.76
N SER A 98 4.30 15.08 7.41
CA SER A 98 4.58 13.64 7.36
C SER A 98 4.55 13.04 8.77
N GLN A 99 5.05 13.76 9.76
CA GLN A 99 5.00 13.36 11.17
C GLN A 99 3.54 13.37 11.68
N ALA A 100 2.76 14.39 11.40
CA ALA A 100 1.34 14.44 11.77
C ALA A 100 0.52 13.28 11.20
N ALA A 101 0.89 12.79 9.99
CA ALA A 101 0.29 11.59 9.40
C ALA A 101 0.60 10.34 10.22
N LEU A 102 1.85 10.17 10.64
CA LEU A 102 2.29 9.04 11.46
C LEU A 102 1.67 9.10 12.87
N ASP A 103 1.57 10.28 13.48
CA ASP A 103 0.94 10.45 14.80
C ASP A 103 -0.57 10.13 14.76
N THR A 104 -1.21 10.47 13.65
CA THR A 104 -2.62 10.11 13.43
C THR A 104 -2.78 8.60 13.26
N ALA A 105 -1.90 7.98 12.48
CA ALA A 105 -1.86 6.53 12.28
C ALA A 105 -1.61 5.78 13.60
N GLU A 106 -0.69 6.27 14.42
CA GLU A 106 -0.42 5.72 15.76
C GLU A 106 -1.66 5.74 16.63
N ARG A 107 -2.40 6.85 16.67
CA ARG A 107 -3.64 6.95 17.45
C ARG A 107 -4.70 5.94 17.02
N VAL A 108 -4.82 5.70 15.69
CA VAL A 108 -5.73 4.69 15.13
C VAL A 108 -5.31 3.29 15.59
N LEU A 109 -4.04 2.95 15.41
CA LEU A 109 -3.52 1.64 15.79
C LEU A 109 -3.60 1.37 17.29
N ARG A 110 -3.33 2.37 18.14
CA ARG A 110 -3.45 2.23 19.62
C ARG A 110 -4.89 1.97 20.09
N ARG A 111 -5.90 2.27 19.26
CA ARG A 111 -7.29 1.85 19.50
C ARG A 111 -7.59 0.42 19.07
N GLY A 112 -6.58 -0.31 18.59
CA GLY A 112 -6.74 -1.67 18.11
C GLY A 112 -7.35 -1.77 16.70
N GLU A 113 -7.32 -0.67 15.93
CA GLU A 113 -7.88 -0.61 14.57
C GLU A 113 -6.82 -0.96 13.51
N LEU A 114 -7.27 -1.23 12.28
CA LEU A 114 -6.40 -1.40 11.13
C LEU A 114 -6.03 -0.05 10.51
N PHE A 115 -4.81 0.05 10.02
CA PHE A 115 -4.34 1.22 9.29
C PHE A 115 -3.67 0.83 7.99
N GLY A 116 -4.06 1.51 6.90
CA GLY A 116 -3.47 1.33 5.59
C GLY A 116 -2.45 2.42 5.29
N ILE A 117 -1.26 2.03 4.84
CA ILE A 117 -0.21 2.95 4.42
C ILE A 117 0.43 2.46 3.12
N PHE A 118 0.49 3.32 2.12
CA PHE A 118 1.21 3.04 0.88
C PHE A 118 2.69 3.31 1.09
N PRO A 119 3.55 2.28 1.10
CA PRO A 119 4.97 2.46 1.42
C PRO A 119 5.72 3.30 0.38
N GLU A 120 5.27 3.33 -0.86
CA GLU A 120 5.82 4.17 -1.93
C GLU A 120 5.62 5.68 -1.68
N GLY A 121 4.60 6.05 -0.89
CA GLY A 121 4.25 7.44 -0.53
C GLY A 121 3.51 8.22 -1.61
N THR A 122 3.45 7.74 -2.83
CA THR A 122 2.68 8.29 -3.95
C THR A 122 2.28 7.19 -4.92
N ARG A 123 1.35 7.47 -5.84
CA ARG A 123 0.93 6.50 -6.86
C ARG A 123 2.04 6.32 -7.91
N SER A 124 2.27 5.07 -8.29
CA SER A 124 3.02 4.72 -9.48
C SER A 124 2.17 5.00 -10.73
N ARG A 125 2.64 5.86 -11.61
CA ARG A 125 1.92 6.21 -12.84
C ARG A 125 2.26 5.27 -13.99
N ASP A 126 3.42 4.65 -13.96
CA ASP A 126 3.97 3.75 -14.98
C ASP A 126 3.74 2.26 -14.69
N GLY A 127 3.30 1.93 -13.47
CA GLY A 127 2.98 0.57 -13.05
C GLY A 127 4.15 -0.18 -12.39
N PHE A 128 5.33 0.43 -12.27
CA PHE A 128 6.44 -0.16 -11.52
C PHE A 128 6.21 -0.05 -10.01
N LEU A 129 6.82 -0.95 -9.25
CA LEU A 129 6.89 -0.86 -7.80
C LEU A 129 8.13 -0.06 -7.40
N TYR A 130 7.94 1.00 -6.64
CA TYR A 130 9.02 1.92 -6.23
C TYR A 130 9.52 1.63 -4.82
N LYS A 131 10.74 2.10 -4.52
CA LYS A 131 11.36 1.98 -3.20
C LYS A 131 10.46 2.50 -2.09
N GLY A 132 10.23 1.67 -1.09
CA GLY A 132 9.40 2.02 0.07
C GLY A 132 10.08 3.00 1.03
N ARG A 133 9.30 3.89 1.63
CA ARG A 133 9.69 4.77 2.74
C ARG A 133 9.54 4.03 4.06
N THR A 134 10.37 4.34 5.03
CA THR A 134 10.43 3.64 6.34
C THR A 134 9.28 3.97 7.30
N GLY A 135 8.29 4.76 6.87
CA GLY A 135 7.19 5.20 7.73
C GLY A 135 6.36 4.05 8.31
N ALA A 136 6.06 3.02 7.51
CA ALA A 136 5.33 1.84 7.98
C ALA A 136 6.13 1.05 9.01
N ALA A 137 7.43 0.82 8.76
CA ALA A 137 8.31 0.13 9.70
C ALA A 137 8.44 0.88 11.02
N ARG A 138 8.66 2.21 10.97
CA ARG A 138 8.73 3.07 12.16
C ARG A 138 7.44 3.01 12.99
N LEU A 139 6.29 3.08 12.33
CA LEU A 139 4.99 3.03 12.98
C LEU A 139 4.74 1.66 13.63
N ALA A 140 5.05 0.57 12.92
CA ALA A 140 4.93 -0.79 13.44
C ALA A 140 5.80 -1.02 14.68
N MET A 141 7.04 -0.57 14.63
CA MET A 141 7.98 -0.64 15.76
C MET A 141 7.48 0.16 16.97
N LYS A 142 6.97 1.37 16.73
CA LYS A 142 6.46 2.27 17.81
C LYS A 142 5.21 1.71 18.48
N VAL A 143 4.34 1.04 17.74
CA VAL A 143 3.08 0.47 18.26
C VAL A 143 3.26 -0.98 18.72
N GLY A 144 4.22 -1.71 18.17
CA GLY A 144 4.41 -3.14 18.41
C GLY A 144 3.37 -3.99 17.67
N CYS A 145 3.03 -3.65 16.43
CA CYS A 145 2.02 -4.35 15.65
C CYS A 145 2.60 -4.93 14.33
N PRO A 146 2.01 -6.01 13.78
CA PRO A 146 2.47 -6.60 12.54
C PRO A 146 2.18 -5.72 11.32
N ILE A 147 3.01 -5.87 10.28
CA ILE A 147 2.80 -5.29 8.96
C ILE A 147 2.36 -6.40 8.00
N PHE A 148 1.27 -6.19 7.29
CA PHE A 148 0.79 -7.09 6.25
C PHE A 148 1.11 -6.50 4.88
N PRO A 149 2.01 -7.12 4.07
CA PRO A 149 2.16 -6.77 2.68
C PRO A 149 0.87 -7.11 1.93
N VAL A 150 0.46 -6.24 1.03
CA VAL A 150 -0.76 -6.41 0.25
C VAL A 150 -0.47 -6.16 -1.23
N GLY A 151 -0.86 -7.10 -2.08
CA GLY A 151 -0.85 -6.93 -3.52
C GLY A 151 -2.23 -6.52 -4.01
N VAL A 152 -2.32 -5.39 -4.72
CA VAL A 152 -3.53 -4.93 -5.40
C VAL A 152 -3.25 -4.90 -6.90
N ILE A 153 -3.94 -5.74 -7.67
CA ILE A 153 -3.69 -5.99 -9.09
C ILE A 153 -4.96 -5.68 -9.89
N GLY A 154 -4.84 -5.09 -11.07
CA GLY A 154 -5.97 -4.80 -11.96
C GLY A 154 -6.59 -3.42 -11.77
N THR A 155 -6.32 -2.71 -10.68
CA THR A 155 -6.91 -1.38 -10.43
C THR A 155 -6.42 -0.32 -11.42
N ARG A 156 -5.20 -0.46 -11.96
CA ARG A 156 -4.67 0.43 -12.99
C ARG A 156 -5.42 0.28 -14.32
N GLU A 157 -5.82 -0.92 -14.67
CA GLU A 157 -6.62 -1.24 -15.86
C GLU A 157 -8.08 -0.77 -15.68
N ILE A 158 -8.59 -0.83 -14.46
CA ILE A 158 -9.91 -0.32 -14.08
C ILE A 158 -9.93 1.21 -14.16
N GLN A 159 -8.98 1.87 -13.49
CA GLN A 159 -8.85 3.32 -13.51
C GLN A 159 -7.38 3.73 -13.66
N PRO A 160 -6.91 3.91 -14.91
CA PRO A 160 -5.60 4.51 -15.19
C PRO A 160 -5.44 5.88 -14.51
N PRO A 161 -4.21 6.36 -14.27
CA PRO A 161 -3.94 7.59 -13.50
C PRO A 161 -4.71 8.83 -13.96
N ASP A 162 -4.97 8.97 -15.25
CA ASP A 162 -5.62 10.15 -15.85
C ASP A 162 -7.10 9.92 -16.22
N ALA A 163 -7.63 8.73 -15.94
CA ALA A 163 -9.02 8.42 -16.23
C ALA A 163 -9.98 9.06 -15.23
N LYS A 164 -10.97 9.80 -15.74
CA LYS A 164 -12.02 10.42 -14.90
C LYS A 164 -13.01 9.41 -14.34
N MET A 165 -13.26 8.31 -15.07
CA MET A 165 -14.23 7.28 -14.70
C MET A 165 -13.58 5.89 -14.76
N PRO A 166 -13.90 5.00 -13.82
CA PRO A 166 -13.44 3.63 -13.86
C PRO A 166 -14.16 2.82 -14.96
N LYS A 167 -13.43 1.91 -15.59
CA LYS A 167 -13.97 0.91 -16.51
C LYS A 167 -14.64 -0.20 -15.72
N ILE A 168 -15.83 -0.63 -16.14
CA ILE A 168 -16.57 -1.74 -15.52
C ILE A 168 -16.18 -3.09 -16.16
N ARG A 169 -16.59 -4.20 -15.52
CA ARG A 169 -16.38 -5.58 -15.97
C ARG A 169 -14.90 -5.90 -16.18
N LYS A 170 -14.08 -5.49 -15.21
CA LYS A 170 -12.65 -5.78 -15.13
C LYS A 170 -12.38 -6.56 -13.84
N ASP A 171 -11.27 -7.26 -13.83
CA ASP A 171 -10.84 -8.08 -12.71
C ASP A 171 -9.95 -7.25 -11.77
N CYS A 172 -10.09 -7.50 -10.48
CA CYS A 172 -9.24 -6.96 -9.44
C CYS A 172 -8.86 -8.09 -8.47
N THR A 173 -7.59 -8.37 -8.34
CA THR A 173 -7.10 -9.33 -7.34
C THR A 173 -6.50 -8.58 -6.16
N ILE A 174 -6.88 -8.98 -4.95
CA ILE A 174 -6.31 -8.46 -3.70
C ILE A 174 -5.72 -9.62 -2.91
N LYS A 175 -4.41 -9.59 -2.69
CA LYS A 175 -3.68 -10.63 -1.96
C LYS A 175 -3.12 -10.08 -0.66
N ILE A 176 -3.46 -10.71 0.45
CA ILE A 176 -2.87 -10.42 1.76
C ILE A 176 -1.71 -11.39 1.99
N GLY A 177 -0.49 -10.87 2.13
CA GLY A 177 0.70 -11.65 2.41
C GLY A 177 0.81 -12.09 3.86
N ARG A 178 1.90 -12.79 4.19
CA ARG A 178 2.23 -13.18 5.57
C ARG A 178 2.63 -11.95 6.38
N PRO A 179 2.25 -11.88 7.68
CA PRO A 179 2.61 -10.75 8.52
C PRO A 179 4.12 -10.70 8.78
N ILE A 180 4.70 -9.52 8.58
CA ILE A 180 6.06 -9.20 9.04
C ILE A 180 5.94 -8.81 10.50
N LYS A 181 6.53 -9.64 11.38
CA LYS A 181 6.53 -9.44 12.83
C LYS A 181 7.73 -8.60 13.23
N VAL A 182 7.47 -7.47 13.89
CA VAL A 182 8.51 -6.51 14.29
C VAL A 182 9.03 -6.72 15.71
N GLU A 183 8.41 -7.62 16.48
CA GLU A 183 8.74 -7.86 17.91
C GLU A 183 10.21 -8.24 18.11
N ARG A 184 10.80 -8.95 17.15
CA ARG A 184 12.24 -9.35 17.15
C ARG A 184 13.22 -8.18 17.12
N TYR A 185 12.73 -6.99 16.79
CA TYR A 185 13.54 -5.77 16.68
C TYR A 185 13.20 -4.73 17.74
N ARG A 186 12.38 -5.05 18.76
CA ARG A 186 11.84 -4.10 19.75
C ARG A 186 12.91 -3.20 20.38
N ASP A 187 14.08 -3.76 20.71
CA ASP A 187 15.18 -3.03 21.35
C ASP A 187 15.95 -2.12 20.37
N ARG A 188 15.58 -2.11 19.11
CA ARG A 188 16.23 -1.37 18.01
C ARG A 188 15.26 -0.51 17.22
N ALA A 189 14.25 0.04 17.88
CA ALA A 189 13.15 0.77 17.23
C ALA A 189 13.61 2.03 16.47
N ASP A 190 14.68 2.68 16.91
CA ASP A 190 15.24 3.89 16.29
C ASP A 190 16.43 3.61 15.33
N ASP A 191 16.81 2.33 15.14
CA ASP A 191 17.89 1.97 14.26
C ASP A 191 17.44 2.06 12.79
N HIS A 192 17.97 3.03 12.06
CA HIS A 192 17.67 3.26 10.65
C HIS A 192 17.94 2.04 9.75
N ARG A 193 18.94 1.20 10.10
CA ARG A 193 19.26 -0.01 9.34
C ARG A 193 18.15 -1.05 9.51
N VAL A 194 17.66 -1.22 10.73
CA VAL A 194 16.53 -2.13 11.02
C VAL A 194 15.26 -1.64 10.33
N LEU A 195 14.95 -0.35 10.41
CA LEU A 195 13.80 0.23 9.72
C LEU A 195 13.91 0.03 8.19
N ARG A 196 15.11 0.17 7.62
CA ARG A 196 15.34 -0.07 6.21
C ARG A 196 15.17 -1.55 5.87
N GLN A 197 15.72 -2.45 6.66
CA GLN A 197 15.60 -3.91 6.49
C GLN A 197 14.14 -4.36 6.49
N ILE A 198 13.34 -3.93 7.48
CA ILE A 198 11.90 -4.23 7.55
C ILE A 198 11.18 -3.69 6.30
N THR A 199 11.55 -2.49 5.85
CA THR A 199 10.92 -1.90 4.66
C THR A 199 11.30 -2.63 3.38
N ASP A 200 12.54 -3.08 3.25
CA ASP A 200 13.00 -3.84 2.08
C ASP A 200 12.35 -5.23 2.04
N GLU A 201 12.22 -5.91 3.20
CA GLU A 201 11.43 -7.14 3.35
C GLU A 201 9.97 -6.92 2.91
N LEU A 202 9.35 -5.82 3.36
CA LEU A 202 7.98 -5.45 2.97
C LEU A 202 7.85 -5.24 1.46
N MET A 203 8.77 -4.51 0.83
CA MET A 203 8.73 -4.24 -0.61
C MET A 203 8.97 -5.50 -1.43
N PHE A 204 9.83 -6.39 -0.96
CA PHE A 204 10.03 -7.70 -1.58
C PHE A 204 8.75 -8.52 -1.56
N GLU A 205 8.09 -8.64 -0.42
CA GLU A 205 6.81 -9.37 -0.30
C GLU A 205 5.71 -8.75 -1.18
N ILE A 206 5.60 -7.42 -1.27
CA ILE A 206 4.66 -6.76 -2.18
C ILE A 206 4.98 -7.11 -3.64
N ARG A 207 6.25 -7.12 -4.03
CA ARG A 207 6.68 -7.52 -5.37
C ARG A 207 6.26 -8.95 -5.70
N GLU A 208 6.49 -9.89 -4.79
CA GLU A 208 6.10 -11.31 -4.96
C GLU A 208 4.57 -11.47 -5.10
N LEU A 209 3.78 -10.70 -4.35
CA LEU A 209 2.32 -10.73 -4.44
C LEU A 209 1.78 -10.14 -5.76
N THR A 210 2.45 -9.11 -6.30
CA THR A 210 1.95 -8.34 -7.45
C THR A 210 2.59 -8.74 -8.77
N GLY A 211 3.81 -9.27 -8.74
CA GLY A 211 4.63 -9.51 -9.95
C GLY A 211 5.13 -8.22 -10.61
N GLN A 212 5.07 -7.06 -9.93
CA GLN A 212 5.54 -5.79 -10.48
C GLN A 212 7.07 -5.75 -10.57
N ASP A 213 7.58 -5.15 -11.65
CA ASP A 213 9.01 -4.82 -11.74
C ASP A 213 9.38 -3.76 -10.70
N TYR A 214 10.43 -4.01 -9.93
CA TYR A 214 10.87 -3.12 -8.85
C TYR A 214 11.90 -2.09 -9.33
N ARG A 215 11.73 -0.84 -8.90
CA ARG A 215 12.69 0.25 -9.08
C ARG A 215 13.25 0.69 -7.74
N ASN A 216 14.56 0.52 -7.52
CA ASN A 216 15.23 0.91 -6.27
C ASN A 216 15.47 2.44 -6.18
N VAL A 217 14.46 3.23 -6.57
CA VAL A 217 14.43 4.69 -6.43
C VAL A 217 13.08 5.10 -5.84
N TYR A 218 13.06 6.24 -5.13
CA TYR A 218 11.81 6.75 -4.59
C TYR A 218 10.92 7.31 -5.70
N ALA A 219 9.65 6.97 -5.69
CA ALA A 219 8.67 7.62 -6.55
C ALA A 219 8.63 9.13 -6.26
N GLY A 220 8.72 9.94 -7.30
CA GLY A 220 8.76 11.39 -7.23
C GLY A 220 8.31 12.03 -8.54
N LYS A 221 8.42 13.37 -8.65
CA LYS A 221 8.08 14.08 -9.90
C LYS A 221 8.93 13.65 -11.10
N SER A 222 10.12 13.07 -10.85
CA SER A 222 10.98 12.48 -11.90
C SER A 222 10.60 11.03 -12.27
N ALA A 223 9.67 10.39 -11.55
CA ALA A 223 9.10 9.10 -11.96
C ALA A 223 8.16 9.24 -13.17
N ASP A 224 7.80 10.46 -13.55
CA ASP A 224 7.12 10.79 -14.82
C ASP A 224 8.08 10.81 -16.03
N ALA A 225 9.38 10.60 -15.83
CA ALA A 225 10.35 10.45 -16.91
C ALA A 225 10.15 9.10 -17.62
N GLU A 226 10.21 9.14 -18.94
CA GLU A 226 9.94 8.07 -19.92
C GLU A 226 10.21 6.64 -19.44
N PRO A 227 9.30 5.70 -19.75
CA PRO A 227 9.59 4.29 -19.53
C PRO A 227 10.89 3.93 -20.27
N LEU A 228 11.84 3.31 -19.56
CA LEU A 228 13.06 2.78 -20.19
C LEU A 228 12.64 1.97 -21.45
N PRO A 229 13.25 2.22 -22.60
CA PRO A 229 12.93 1.50 -23.82
C PRO A 229 13.06 -0.01 -23.60
N VAL A 230 12.16 -0.77 -24.20
CA VAL A 230 12.08 -2.24 -24.06
C VAL A 230 13.43 -2.93 -24.28
N ALA A 231 14.31 -2.38 -25.12
CA ALA A 231 15.68 -2.84 -25.32
C ALA A 231 16.56 -2.80 -24.07
N ALA A 232 16.37 -1.83 -23.15
CA ALA A 232 17.11 -1.78 -21.89
C ALA A 232 16.61 -2.82 -20.85
N ARG A 233 15.38 -3.32 -21.01
CA ARG A 233 14.82 -4.40 -20.18
C ARG A 233 15.48 -5.74 -20.47
N VAL A 234 15.79 -6.01 -21.76
CA VAL A 234 16.40 -7.29 -22.20
C VAL A 234 17.89 -7.33 -21.84
N ALA A 235 18.60 -6.19 -21.91
CA ALA A 235 20.01 -6.11 -21.55
C ALA A 235 20.26 -6.41 -20.07
N HIS A 236 19.41 -5.90 -19.17
CA HIS A 236 19.60 -6.10 -17.71
C HIS A 236 19.41 -7.56 -17.26
N VAL A 237 18.49 -8.29 -17.91
CA VAL A 237 18.28 -9.73 -17.62
C VAL A 237 19.40 -10.58 -18.23
N GLY A 238 19.94 -10.16 -19.38
CA GLY A 238 21.08 -10.82 -20.04
C GLY A 238 22.38 -10.72 -19.24
N ASP A 239 22.65 -9.53 -18.67
CA ASP A 239 23.87 -9.28 -17.88
C ASP A 239 23.88 -10.04 -16.55
N GLU A 240 22.72 -10.17 -15.86
CA GLU A 240 22.62 -10.99 -14.64
C GLU A 240 22.84 -12.47 -14.91
N GLN A 241 22.28 -13.02 -15.99
CA GLN A 241 22.46 -14.42 -16.35
C GLN A 241 23.90 -14.72 -16.79
N GLN A 242 24.55 -13.78 -17.44
CA GLN A 242 25.94 -13.91 -17.86
C GLN A 242 26.90 -13.85 -16.67
N MET A 243 26.68 -12.95 -15.70
CA MET A 243 27.44 -12.89 -14.44
C MET A 243 27.30 -14.16 -13.60
N ILE A 244 26.09 -14.73 -13.51
CA ILE A 244 25.86 -15.99 -12.80
C ILE A 244 26.60 -17.14 -13.47
N HIS A 245 26.66 -17.17 -14.80
CA HIS A 245 27.37 -18.19 -15.56
C HIS A 245 28.90 -18.10 -15.41
N GLU A 246 29.44 -16.88 -15.43
CA GLU A 246 30.86 -16.63 -15.20
C GLU A 246 31.29 -16.96 -13.75
N MET A 247 30.47 -16.64 -12.75
CA MET A 247 30.74 -17.01 -11.35
C MET A 247 30.67 -18.53 -11.12
N ALA A 248 29.78 -19.23 -11.80
CA ALA A 248 29.67 -20.68 -11.72
C ALA A 248 30.85 -21.38 -12.43
N GLY A 249 31.35 -20.82 -13.53
CA GLY A 249 32.53 -21.32 -14.23
C GLY A 249 33.85 -21.11 -13.48
N ALA A 250 33.97 -20.01 -12.74
CA ALA A 250 35.17 -19.72 -11.93
C ALA A 250 35.27 -20.54 -10.62
N ALA A 251 34.16 -21.12 -10.17
CA ALA A 251 34.14 -22.03 -8.99
C ALA A 251 34.42 -23.48 -9.33
N ALA A 252 34.53 -23.84 -10.61
CA ALA A 252 34.77 -25.22 -11.10
C ALA A 252 36.19 -25.44 -11.67
N SER A 253 37.05 -24.39 -11.62
CA SER A 253 38.47 -24.45 -11.97
C SER A 253 39.35 -24.28 -10.73
#